data_fafbbdf091ba44bb41abae25c284de9e
#
_entry.id   fafbbdf091ba44bb41abae25c284de9e
#
_cell.length_a   1.000
_cell.length_b   1.000
_cell.length_c   1.000
_cell.angle_alpha   90.00
_cell.angle_beta   90.00
_cell.angle_gamma   90.00
#
_symmetry.space_group_name_H-M   'P 1'
#
loop_
_entity.id
_entity.type
_entity.pdbx_description
1 polymer ?
#
loop_
_entity_poly.entity_id
_entity_poly.type
_entity_poly.pdbx_seq_one_letter_code
_entity_poly.pdbx_strand_id
1 'polypeptide(L)'
;MNSIFINRIIRACKLDVNLYEEVEADKSATFQAALVVILSSLAAGVGALSLGASNFLMAPVLSLVSWYIWAYLIYLIGVKLFPEPTTKSDHGELLRTIGFSSAPGLIRVFGFTPELMSITFIGAGIWMLIAMIIAVRQALDYQSTWRAIGVVVIGFLVQAFVLIILLRIFGPA
;
A
#
# COMPACT_ATOMS: atom_id res chain seq x y z
N MET A 1 3.20 10.62 -20.25
CA MET A 1 3.35 10.27 -18.81
C MET A 1 4.68 10.88 -18.39
N ASN A 2 4.68 11.76 -17.37
CA ASN A 2 5.88 12.53 -17.02
C ASN A 2 7.03 11.62 -16.61
N SER A 3 8.26 11.93 -17.06
CA SER A 3 9.49 11.23 -16.65
C SER A 3 9.65 11.16 -15.11
N ILE A 4 9.17 12.17 -14.40
CA ILE A 4 9.15 12.24 -12.93
C ILE A 4 8.30 11.11 -12.33
N PHE A 5 7.10 10.84 -12.84
CA PHE A 5 6.23 9.80 -12.31
C PHE A 5 6.84 8.40 -12.47
N ILE A 6 7.39 8.10 -13.65
CA ILE A 6 8.07 6.80 -13.90
C ILE A 6 9.29 6.66 -12.98
N ASN A 7 10.07 7.72 -12.82
CA ASN A 7 11.22 7.72 -11.93
C ASN A 7 10.81 7.42 -10.48
N ARG A 8 9.73 8.05 -9.99
CA ARG A 8 9.17 7.79 -8.65
C ARG A 8 8.75 6.33 -8.47
N ILE A 9 8.09 5.72 -9.46
CA ILE A 9 7.74 4.29 -9.42
C ILE A 9 9.00 3.42 -9.32
N ILE A 10 10.02 3.68 -10.14
CA ILE A 10 11.27 2.92 -10.12
C ILE A 10 11.97 3.05 -8.76
N ARG A 11 12.02 4.26 -8.20
CA ARG A 11 12.61 4.51 -6.88
C ARG A 11 11.83 3.81 -5.76
N ALA A 12 10.49 3.79 -5.83
CA ALA A 12 9.65 3.04 -4.90
C ALA A 12 9.95 1.53 -4.96
N CYS A 13 10.08 0.96 -6.16
CA CYS A 13 10.50 -0.43 -6.31
C CYS A 13 11.91 -0.69 -5.79
N LYS A 14 12.82 0.29 -5.84
CA LYS A 14 14.17 0.20 -5.27
C LYS A 14 14.21 0.43 -3.75
N LEU A 15 13.05 0.67 -3.11
CA LEU A 15 12.94 0.97 -1.68
C LEU A 15 13.75 2.23 -1.26
N ASP A 16 13.82 3.22 -2.16
CA ASP A 16 14.55 4.46 -1.93
C ASP A 16 13.83 5.30 -0.86
N VAL A 17 14.47 5.43 0.29
CA VAL A 17 13.95 6.18 1.44
C VAL A 17 13.68 7.66 1.08
N ASN A 18 14.58 8.28 0.30
CA ASN A 18 14.45 9.69 -0.07
C ASN A 18 13.25 9.94 -1.01
N LEU A 19 12.74 8.90 -1.70
CA LEU A 19 11.51 9.03 -2.45
C LEU A 19 10.32 9.31 -1.52
N TYR A 20 10.25 8.60 -0.39
CA TYR A 20 9.11 8.75 0.52
C TYR A 20 9.08 10.13 1.16
N GLU A 21 10.23 10.71 1.52
CA GLU A 21 10.37 12.10 1.95
C GLU A 21 9.90 13.08 0.85
N GLU A 22 10.33 12.85 -0.40
CA GLU A 22 9.95 13.69 -1.53
C GLU A 22 8.44 13.70 -1.77
N VAL A 23 7.80 12.51 -1.81
CA VAL A 23 6.36 12.43 -2.11
C VAL A 23 5.50 12.82 -0.92
N GLU A 24 6.00 12.68 0.29
CA GLU A 24 5.37 13.20 1.52
C GLU A 24 5.20 14.72 1.44
N ALA A 25 6.25 15.43 1.10
CA ALA A 25 6.24 16.89 0.99
C ALA A 25 5.44 17.41 -0.22
N ASP A 26 5.35 16.63 -1.30
CA ASP A 26 4.70 17.04 -2.56
C ASP A 26 3.20 16.73 -2.57
N LYS A 27 2.36 17.71 -2.22
CA LYS A 27 0.90 17.53 -2.25
C LYS A 27 0.34 17.13 -3.62
N SER A 28 1.03 17.47 -4.72
CA SER A 28 0.63 17.06 -6.07
C SER A 28 0.84 15.56 -6.32
N ALA A 29 1.67 14.90 -5.53
CA ALA A 29 1.93 13.48 -5.62
C ALA A 29 0.74 12.60 -5.19
N THR A 30 -0.32 13.15 -4.56
CA THR A 30 -1.51 12.37 -4.15
C THR A 30 -2.18 11.70 -5.35
N PHE A 31 -2.34 12.42 -6.47
CA PHE A 31 -2.90 11.83 -7.68
C PHE A 31 -1.99 10.75 -8.27
N GLN A 32 -0.66 10.95 -8.24
CA GLN A 32 0.30 9.96 -8.68
C GLN A 32 0.26 8.70 -7.80
N ALA A 33 0.14 8.84 -6.47
CA ALA A 33 -0.03 7.75 -5.52
C ALA A 33 -1.29 6.92 -5.84
N ALA A 34 -2.43 7.58 -6.10
CA ALA A 34 -3.66 6.90 -6.54
C ALA A 34 -3.46 6.14 -7.86
N LEU A 35 -2.75 6.71 -8.83
CA LEU A 35 -2.41 6.01 -10.08
C LEU A 35 -1.54 4.78 -9.83
N VAL A 36 -0.56 4.83 -8.92
CA VAL A 36 0.26 3.65 -8.57
C VAL A 36 -0.62 2.55 -7.99
N VAL A 37 -1.56 2.88 -7.09
CA VAL A 37 -2.50 1.91 -6.52
C VAL A 37 -3.36 1.28 -7.61
N ILE A 38 -3.91 2.07 -8.53
CA ILE A 38 -4.69 1.59 -9.68
C ILE A 38 -3.85 0.65 -10.55
N LEU A 39 -2.65 1.07 -10.95
CA LEU A 39 -1.78 0.27 -11.81
C LEU A 39 -1.39 -1.05 -11.16
N SER A 40 -1.07 -1.02 -9.85
CA SER A 40 -0.76 -2.23 -9.07
C SER A 40 -1.96 -3.19 -8.98
N SER A 41 -3.19 -2.66 -8.83
CA SER A 41 -4.41 -3.48 -8.80
C SER A 41 -4.74 -4.07 -10.18
N LEU A 42 -4.56 -3.30 -11.25
CA LEU A 42 -4.71 -3.78 -12.63
C LEU A 42 -3.69 -4.87 -12.95
N ALA A 43 -2.43 -4.68 -12.54
CA ALA A 43 -1.39 -5.70 -12.69
C ALA A 43 -1.75 -7.01 -11.98
N ALA A 44 -2.33 -6.92 -10.78
CA ALA A 44 -2.83 -8.09 -10.05
C ALA A 44 -4.01 -8.77 -10.78
N GLY A 45 -4.93 -7.98 -11.32
CA GLY A 45 -6.06 -8.49 -12.11
C GLY A 45 -5.60 -9.22 -13.36
N VAL A 46 -4.66 -8.64 -14.12
CA VAL A 46 -4.06 -9.27 -15.31
C VAL A 46 -3.35 -10.57 -14.92
N GLY A 47 -2.55 -10.56 -13.87
CA GLY A 47 -1.85 -11.75 -13.41
C GLY A 47 -2.77 -12.88 -12.90
N ALA A 48 -4.01 -12.55 -12.52
CA ALA A 48 -4.99 -13.51 -12.04
C ALA A 48 -6.02 -13.95 -13.11
N LEU A 49 -5.87 -13.54 -14.37
CA LEU A 49 -6.81 -13.88 -15.45
C LEU A 49 -6.98 -15.40 -15.65
N SER A 50 -5.92 -16.18 -15.42
CA SER A 50 -5.96 -17.63 -15.47
C SER A 50 -6.94 -18.26 -14.47
N LEU A 51 -7.32 -17.57 -13.41
CA LEU A 51 -8.30 -18.00 -12.41
C LEU A 51 -9.74 -17.59 -12.75
N GLY A 52 -10.00 -17.03 -13.93
CA GLY A 52 -11.33 -16.60 -14.34
C GLY A 52 -11.80 -15.32 -13.63
N ALA A 53 -10.91 -14.37 -13.40
CA ALA A 53 -11.21 -13.11 -12.73
C ALA A 53 -12.21 -12.27 -13.52
N SER A 54 -13.52 -12.51 -13.34
CA SER A 54 -14.62 -11.83 -14.03
C SER A 54 -14.81 -10.37 -13.58
N ASN A 55 -14.33 -10.00 -12.38
CA ASN A 55 -14.55 -8.68 -11.76
C ASN A 55 -13.30 -7.78 -11.79
N PHE A 56 -12.44 -7.96 -12.76
CA PHE A 56 -11.22 -7.23 -12.98
C PHE A 56 -11.38 -5.70 -12.92
N LEU A 57 -12.49 -5.16 -13.43
CA LEU A 57 -12.73 -3.71 -13.45
C LEU A 57 -13.10 -3.13 -12.07
N MET A 58 -13.61 -3.95 -11.15
CA MET A 58 -13.94 -3.51 -9.79
C MET A 58 -12.71 -3.46 -8.87
N ALA A 59 -11.66 -4.20 -9.18
CA ALA A 59 -10.46 -4.27 -8.36
C ALA A 59 -9.78 -2.90 -8.13
N PRO A 60 -9.61 -2.00 -9.12
CA PRO A 60 -9.08 -0.66 -8.89
C PRO A 60 -9.92 0.19 -7.95
N VAL A 61 -11.25 0.12 -8.05
CA VAL A 61 -12.15 0.88 -7.17
C VAL A 61 -12.01 0.42 -5.73
N LEU A 62 -12.05 -0.89 -5.51
CA LEU A 62 -11.89 -1.48 -4.18
C LEU A 62 -10.49 -1.20 -3.60
N SER A 63 -9.45 -1.23 -4.43
CA SER A 63 -8.10 -0.93 -3.98
C SER A 63 -7.91 0.53 -3.56
N LEU A 64 -8.53 1.49 -4.25
CA LEU A 64 -8.53 2.90 -3.87
C LEU A 64 -9.25 3.13 -2.53
N VAL A 65 -10.41 2.52 -2.35
CA VAL A 65 -11.16 2.60 -1.08
C VAL A 65 -10.33 1.99 0.05
N SER A 66 -9.77 0.79 -0.17
CA SER A 66 -8.94 0.10 0.82
C SER A 66 -7.68 0.90 1.16
N TRP A 67 -7.01 1.48 0.16
CA TRP A 67 -5.85 2.35 0.34
C TRP A 67 -6.17 3.58 1.21
N TYR A 68 -7.30 4.25 0.94
CA TYR A 68 -7.74 5.41 1.71
C TYR A 68 -8.03 5.05 3.17
N ILE A 69 -8.79 3.96 3.39
CA ILE A 69 -9.10 3.45 4.73
C ILE A 69 -7.83 3.01 5.47
N TRP A 70 -6.92 2.31 4.77
CA TRP A 70 -5.67 1.86 5.34
C TRP A 70 -4.78 3.01 5.79
N ALA A 71 -4.59 4.03 4.94
CA ALA A 71 -3.81 5.21 5.30
C ALA A 71 -4.42 5.95 6.50
N TYR A 72 -5.75 6.02 6.59
CA TYR A 72 -6.43 6.61 7.73
C TYR A 72 -6.25 5.78 9.01
N LEU A 73 -6.30 4.46 8.91
CA LEU A 73 -6.05 3.57 10.03
C LEU A 73 -4.62 3.71 10.56
N ILE A 74 -3.63 3.74 9.67
CA ILE A 74 -2.21 3.97 10.04
C ILE A 74 -2.04 5.35 10.68
N TYR A 75 -2.72 6.39 10.16
CA TYR A 75 -2.74 7.71 10.78
C TYR A 75 -3.26 7.66 12.23
N LEU A 76 -4.40 7.00 12.47
CA LEU A 76 -4.96 6.88 13.81
C LEU A 76 -4.00 6.14 14.76
N ILE A 77 -3.44 5.03 14.30
CA ILE A 77 -2.53 4.23 15.13
C ILE A 77 -1.22 4.97 15.36
N GLY A 78 -0.56 5.45 14.31
CA GLY A 78 0.78 6.04 14.38
C GLY A 78 0.82 7.43 15.00
N VAL A 79 -0.13 8.30 14.61
CA VAL A 79 -0.13 9.71 15.06
C VAL A 79 -0.91 9.91 16.35
N LYS A 80 -2.00 9.15 16.56
CA LYS A 80 -2.88 9.39 17.72
C LYS A 80 -2.61 8.43 18.88
N LEU A 81 -2.30 7.15 18.60
CA LEU A 81 -2.14 6.15 19.66
C LEU A 81 -0.67 5.94 20.03
N PHE A 82 0.24 5.94 19.09
CA PHE A 82 1.67 5.62 19.31
C PHE A 82 2.64 6.66 18.72
N PRO A 83 2.45 7.98 18.93
CA PRO A 83 3.36 8.99 18.40
C PRO A 83 4.75 8.89 19.04
N GLU A 84 5.78 9.29 18.30
CA GLU A 84 7.08 9.69 18.84
C GLU A 84 7.12 11.21 19.04
N PRO A 85 8.05 11.75 19.83
CA PRO A 85 8.18 13.21 20.01
C PRO A 85 8.42 13.96 18.68
N THR A 86 8.97 13.27 17.70
CA THR A 86 9.26 13.77 16.35
C THR A 86 8.08 13.68 15.40
N THR A 87 7.06 12.87 15.71
CA THR A 87 5.94 12.58 14.80
C THR A 87 5.14 13.84 14.47
N LYS A 88 5.21 14.24 13.21
CA LYS A 88 4.45 15.35 12.63
C LYS A 88 3.93 14.88 11.28
N SER A 89 2.77 14.26 11.26
CA SER A 89 2.20 13.71 10.03
C SER A 89 0.72 14.02 9.91
N ASP A 90 0.28 14.14 8.67
CA ASP A 90 -1.13 14.22 8.33
C ASP A 90 -1.58 13.00 7.51
N HIS A 91 -2.90 12.86 7.35
CA HIS A 91 -3.47 11.76 6.57
C HIS A 91 -3.04 11.80 5.10
N GLY A 92 -2.83 13.01 4.53
CA GLY A 92 -2.42 13.17 3.14
C GLY A 92 -0.99 12.69 2.89
N GLU A 93 -0.09 12.89 3.85
CA GLU A 93 1.29 12.37 3.80
C GLU A 93 1.30 10.85 3.78
N LEU A 94 0.54 10.22 4.66
CA LEU A 94 0.38 8.76 4.68
C LEU A 94 -0.30 8.23 3.40
N LEU A 95 -1.29 8.93 2.84
CA LEU A 95 -1.86 8.55 1.55
C LEU A 95 -0.79 8.52 0.46
N ARG A 96 0.04 9.55 0.36
CA ARG A 96 1.07 9.62 -0.68
C ARG A 96 2.12 8.53 -0.53
N THR A 97 2.69 8.39 0.64
CA THR A 97 3.77 7.41 0.91
C THR A 97 3.29 5.97 0.80
N ILE A 98 2.14 5.62 1.41
CA ILE A 98 1.54 4.28 1.31
C ILE A 98 1.09 3.97 -0.12
N GLY A 99 0.60 4.96 -0.88
CA GLY A 99 0.23 4.74 -2.28
C GLY A 99 1.44 4.33 -3.12
N PHE A 100 2.58 5.01 -2.98
CA PHE A 100 3.81 4.64 -3.68
C PHE A 100 4.40 3.31 -3.21
N SER A 101 4.17 2.89 -1.96
CA SER A 101 4.59 1.57 -1.48
C SER A 101 3.91 0.40 -2.21
N SER A 102 2.84 0.68 -2.97
CA SER A 102 2.18 -0.31 -3.83
C SER A 102 2.91 -0.58 -5.16
N ALA A 103 3.93 0.21 -5.51
CA ALA A 103 4.63 0.10 -6.79
C ALA A 103 5.24 -1.29 -7.07
N PRO A 104 5.85 -2.01 -6.09
CA PRO A 104 6.34 -3.36 -6.35
C PRO A 104 5.25 -4.34 -6.78
N GLY A 105 3.98 -4.05 -6.47
CA GLY A 105 2.84 -4.85 -6.88
C GLY A 105 2.63 -4.93 -8.40
N LEU A 106 3.28 -4.06 -9.19
CA LEU A 106 3.26 -4.10 -10.66
C LEU A 106 3.84 -5.41 -11.21
N ILE A 107 4.75 -6.07 -10.50
CA ILE A 107 5.33 -7.35 -10.94
C ILE A 107 4.28 -8.47 -11.07
N ARG A 108 3.12 -8.32 -10.42
CA ARG A 108 2.02 -9.29 -10.50
C ARG A 108 1.45 -9.45 -11.91
N VAL A 109 1.70 -8.49 -12.81
CA VAL A 109 1.33 -8.61 -14.23
C VAL A 109 1.91 -9.87 -14.89
N PHE A 110 3.04 -10.38 -14.39
CA PHE A 110 3.70 -11.59 -14.90
C PHE A 110 3.10 -12.90 -14.35
N GLY A 111 2.05 -12.84 -13.53
CA GLY A 111 1.37 -14.02 -12.95
C GLY A 111 0.43 -14.76 -13.89
N PHE A 112 0.61 -14.68 -15.21
CA PHE A 112 -0.30 -15.21 -16.23
C PHE A 112 -0.32 -16.74 -16.33
N THR A 113 0.55 -17.47 -15.64
CA THR A 113 0.46 -18.93 -15.43
C THR A 113 0.32 -19.23 -13.94
N PRO A 114 -0.28 -20.39 -13.54
CA PRO A 114 -0.46 -20.75 -12.13
C PRO A 114 0.85 -20.75 -11.32
N GLU A 115 1.94 -21.23 -11.93
CA GLU A 115 3.26 -21.31 -11.29
C GLU A 115 3.85 -19.92 -11.07
N LEU A 116 3.84 -19.07 -12.09
CA LEU A 116 4.34 -17.70 -12.02
C LEU A 116 3.46 -16.84 -11.11
N MET A 117 2.16 -17.09 -11.07
CA MET A 117 1.23 -16.39 -10.20
C MET A 117 1.64 -16.51 -8.74
N SER A 118 1.86 -17.75 -8.25
CA SER A 118 2.26 -17.96 -6.85
C SER A 118 3.54 -17.20 -6.51
N ILE A 119 4.55 -17.30 -7.36
CA ILE A 119 5.85 -16.66 -7.15
C ILE A 119 5.72 -15.13 -7.18
N THR A 120 5.04 -14.58 -8.20
CA THR A 120 4.93 -13.12 -8.37
C THR A 120 4.05 -12.48 -7.30
N PHE A 121 2.97 -13.14 -6.87
CA PHE A 121 2.08 -12.58 -5.84
C PHE A 121 2.70 -12.64 -4.44
N ILE A 122 3.37 -13.74 -4.08
CA ILE A 122 4.08 -13.84 -2.80
C ILE A 122 5.26 -12.85 -2.79
N GLY A 123 6.07 -12.83 -3.85
CA GLY A 123 7.20 -11.92 -3.97
C GLY A 123 6.78 -10.45 -3.92
N ALA A 124 5.73 -10.07 -4.68
CA ALA A 124 5.14 -8.73 -4.61
C ALA A 124 4.61 -8.40 -3.21
N GLY A 125 3.95 -9.34 -2.54
CA GLY A 125 3.41 -9.14 -1.21
C GLY A 125 4.49 -8.81 -0.19
N ILE A 126 5.57 -9.59 -0.16
CA ILE A 126 6.73 -9.34 0.71
C ILE A 126 7.38 -7.99 0.37
N TRP A 127 7.58 -7.70 -0.90
CA TRP A 127 8.21 -6.46 -1.35
C TRP A 127 7.37 -5.23 -0.98
N MET A 128 6.06 -5.27 -1.23
CA MET A 128 5.13 -4.21 -0.85
C MET A 128 5.08 -4.02 0.68
N LEU A 129 5.17 -5.11 1.47
CA LEU A 129 5.22 -5.00 2.93
C LEU A 129 6.48 -4.26 3.40
N ILE A 130 7.64 -4.58 2.83
CA ILE A 130 8.89 -3.88 3.13
C ILE A 130 8.79 -2.41 2.74
N ALA A 131 8.30 -2.13 1.52
CA ALA A 131 8.07 -0.77 1.03
C ALA A 131 7.11 0.01 1.93
N MET A 132 6.03 -0.62 2.41
CA MET A 132 5.06 -0.03 3.32
C MET A 132 5.68 0.32 4.69
N ILE A 133 6.51 -0.58 5.25
CA ILE A 133 7.19 -0.30 6.53
C ILE A 133 8.11 0.92 6.39
N ILE A 134 8.84 1.03 5.27
CA ILE A 134 9.69 2.19 4.99
C ILE A 134 8.82 3.45 4.82
N ALA A 135 7.75 3.38 4.02
CA ALA A 135 6.83 4.47 3.80
C ALA A 135 6.20 5.00 5.09
N VAL A 136 5.72 4.11 5.96
CA VAL A 136 5.13 4.45 7.26
C VAL A 136 6.16 5.05 8.20
N ARG A 137 7.39 4.50 8.21
CA ARG A 137 8.48 5.06 9.03
C ARG A 137 8.80 6.50 8.66
N GLN A 138 8.90 6.79 7.35
CA GLN A 138 9.18 8.15 6.87
C GLN A 138 8.00 9.07 7.17
N ALA A 139 6.80 8.73 6.74
CA ALA A 139 5.60 9.54 6.92
C ALA A 139 5.24 9.83 8.40
N LEU A 140 5.72 9.05 9.34
CA LEU A 140 5.52 9.28 10.77
C LEU A 140 6.74 9.91 11.47
N ASP A 141 7.81 10.24 10.73
CA ASP A 141 9.09 10.72 11.28
C ASP A 141 9.65 9.78 12.37
N TYR A 142 9.41 8.48 12.25
CA TYR A 142 9.86 7.52 13.25
C TYR A 142 11.36 7.26 13.17
N GLN A 143 12.03 7.37 14.29
CA GLN A 143 13.46 7.03 14.39
C GLN A 143 13.67 5.51 14.38
N SER A 144 12.71 4.74 14.89
CA SER A 144 12.78 3.28 14.98
C SER A 144 11.94 2.57 13.93
N THR A 145 12.58 1.74 13.10
CA THR A 145 11.89 0.84 12.18
C THR A 145 10.98 -0.16 12.90
N TRP A 146 11.35 -0.60 14.11
CA TRP A 146 10.52 -1.50 14.91
C TRP A 146 9.18 -0.89 15.30
N ARG A 147 9.12 0.42 15.52
CA ARG A 147 7.86 1.11 15.76
C ARG A 147 6.99 1.15 14.51
N ALA A 148 7.56 1.42 13.35
CA ALA A 148 6.82 1.36 12.09
C ALA A 148 6.26 -0.05 11.83
N ILE A 149 7.06 -1.09 12.08
CA ILE A 149 6.59 -2.49 12.02
C ILE A 149 5.43 -2.70 12.99
N GLY A 150 5.55 -2.25 14.23
CA GLY A 150 4.49 -2.37 15.24
C GLY A 150 3.19 -1.71 14.79
N VAL A 151 3.24 -0.49 14.27
CA VAL A 151 2.07 0.23 13.75
C VAL A 151 1.42 -0.52 12.59
N VAL A 152 2.21 -1.01 11.63
CA VAL A 152 1.72 -1.79 10.49
C VAL A 152 1.08 -3.10 10.94
N VAL A 153 1.70 -3.83 11.87
CA VAL A 153 1.15 -5.08 12.44
C VAL A 153 -0.15 -4.82 13.18
N ILE A 154 -0.22 -3.80 14.03
CA ILE A 154 -1.46 -3.41 14.73
C ILE A 154 -2.54 -3.06 13.69
N GLY A 155 -2.19 -2.32 12.63
CA GLY A 155 -3.11 -2.01 11.54
C GLY A 155 -3.70 -3.27 10.90
N PHE A 156 -2.88 -4.27 10.58
CA PHE A 156 -3.35 -5.55 10.04
C PHE A 156 -4.25 -6.31 11.03
N LEU A 157 -3.93 -6.31 12.32
CA LEU A 157 -4.76 -6.96 13.35
C LEU A 157 -6.12 -6.28 13.47
N VAL A 158 -6.16 -4.94 13.49
CA VAL A 158 -7.42 -4.18 13.51
C VAL A 158 -8.23 -4.46 12.24
N GLN A 159 -7.61 -4.43 11.07
CA GLN A 159 -8.29 -4.73 9.81
C GLN A 159 -8.85 -6.16 9.79
N ALA A 160 -8.08 -7.15 10.23
CA ALA A 160 -8.53 -8.53 10.32
C ALA A 160 -9.71 -8.68 11.28
N PHE A 161 -9.66 -8.02 12.44
CA PHE A 161 -10.75 -8.01 13.42
C PHE A 161 -12.04 -7.41 12.84
N VAL A 162 -11.95 -6.25 12.17
CA VAL A 162 -13.08 -5.62 11.49
C VAL A 162 -13.67 -6.53 10.43
N LEU A 163 -12.81 -7.17 9.60
CA LEU A 163 -13.26 -8.11 8.57
C LEU A 163 -14.01 -9.31 9.18
N ILE A 164 -13.51 -9.89 10.28
CA ILE A 164 -14.17 -11.00 10.98
C ILE A 164 -15.56 -10.58 11.47
N ILE A 165 -15.69 -9.38 12.06
CA ILE A 165 -16.97 -8.86 12.51
C ILE A 165 -17.94 -8.70 11.34
N LEU A 166 -17.49 -8.10 10.22
CA LEU A 166 -18.33 -7.92 9.04
C LEU A 166 -18.79 -9.26 8.45
N LEU A 167 -17.92 -10.25 8.39
CA LEU A 167 -18.27 -11.60 7.94
C LEU A 167 -19.25 -12.29 8.88
N ARG A 168 -19.19 -12.02 10.18
CA ARG A 168 -20.17 -12.55 11.15
C ARG A 168 -21.55 -11.91 11.03
N ILE A 169 -21.60 -10.62 10.66
CA ILE A 169 -22.85 -9.86 10.55
C ILE A 169 -23.51 -10.08 9.18
N PHE A 170 -22.73 -10.08 8.11
CA PHE A 170 -23.21 -10.06 6.72
C PHE A 170 -22.85 -11.30 5.91
N GLY A 171 -22.05 -12.22 6.47
CA GLY A 171 -21.65 -13.46 5.79
C GLY A 171 -22.83 -14.43 5.64
N PRO A 172 -22.74 -15.35 4.68
CA PRO A 172 -23.75 -16.40 4.54
C PRO A 172 -23.80 -17.26 5.83
N ALA A 173 -25.03 -17.55 6.25
CA ALA A 173 -25.30 -18.44 7.40
C ALA A 173 -24.88 -19.86 7.09
#